data_b48d905bb2de5e8214aaa063b9102279
#
_entry.id   b48d905bb2de5e8214aaa063b9102279
#
_cell.length_a   1.000
_cell.length_b   1.000
_cell.length_c   1.000
_cell.angle_alpha   90.00
_cell.angle_beta   90.00
_cell.angle_gamma   90.00
#
_symmetry.space_group_name_H-M   'P 1'
#
loop_
_entity.id
_entity.type
_entity.pdbx_description
1 polymer ?
#
loop_
_entity_poly.entity_id
_entity_poly.type
_entity_poly.pdbx_seq_one_letter_code
_entity_poly.pdbx_strand_id
1 'polypeptide(L)'
;EENRKKLPNTIKVPVISKTKETKETVVLKKFINSNFKDHPGNTDKFWFPTTRKDASKWLDEFLKERIKLFGDYEDAVTDKSNTVFHSALSPLINLGLIAPEEIIEKLRKIENKVPMNSLEGYIRQIIGWREFMRGIYQNYDQRLDNTNFFNHKRKMKKSWYDGSTGLDPLDHAINNAKNYGWSHHIERLMILANIMNLCEINPKQVYKWFMEMFV
;
A
#
# COMPACT_ATOMS: atom_id res chain seq x y z
N GLU A 1 16.73 -17.12 4.57
CA GLU A 1 16.09 -16.45 3.42
C GLU A 1 16.52 -14.99 3.36
N GLU A 2 17.04 -14.56 2.21
CA GLU A 2 17.70 -13.26 2.07
C GLU A 2 16.75 -12.04 2.09
N ASN A 3 15.44 -12.25 1.98
CA ASN A 3 14.42 -11.19 1.82
C ASN A 3 13.74 -10.73 3.13
N ARG A 4 14.19 -11.22 4.28
CA ARG A 4 13.55 -10.94 5.59
C ARG A 4 14.52 -10.47 6.64
N LYS A 5 15.38 -9.54 6.25
CA LYS A 5 16.37 -8.98 7.18
C LYS A 5 15.74 -7.93 8.07
N LYS A 6 16.16 -7.91 9.34
CA LYS A 6 15.82 -6.80 10.25
C LYS A 6 16.50 -5.53 9.76
N LEU A 7 15.78 -4.41 9.69
CA LEU A 7 16.34 -3.12 9.32
C LEU A 7 17.35 -2.63 10.38
N PRO A 8 18.64 -2.51 10.05
CA PRO A 8 19.63 -1.99 10.97
C PRO A 8 19.45 -0.49 11.19
N ASN A 9 19.76 -0.01 12.40
CA ASN A 9 19.71 1.43 12.70
C ASN A 9 20.70 2.27 11.88
N THR A 10 21.72 1.64 11.29
CA THR A 10 22.74 2.29 10.44
C THR A 10 22.24 2.60 9.04
N ILE A 11 21.18 1.94 8.59
CA ILE A 11 20.62 2.18 7.26
C ILE A 11 19.62 3.33 7.34
N LYS A 12 19.91 4.38 6.56
CA LYS A 12 18.99 5.50 6.40
C LYS A 12 17.91 5.13 5.40
N VAL A 13 16.65 5.14 5.85
CA VAL A 13 15.50 4.98 4.97
C VAL A 13 15.29 6.27 4.17
N PRO A 14 15.24 6.20 2.82
CA PRO A 14 14.98 7.38 2.01
C PRO A 14 13.59 7.97 2.30
N VAL A 15 13.53 9.29 2.37
CA VAL A 15 12.26 10.01 2.47
C VAL A 15 11.72 10.21 1.07
N ILE A 16 10.48 9.80 0.83
CA ILE A 16 9.82 10.03 -0.45
C ILE A 16 9.59 11.54 -0.63
N SER A 17 9.97 12.05 -1.80
CA SER A 17 9.82 13.47 -2.15
C SER A 17 8.34 13.87 -2.12
N LYS A 18 8.03 14.97 -1.43
CA LYS A 18 6.66 15.50 -1.41
C LYS A 18 6.29 15.99 -2.81
N THR A 19 5.15 15.55 -3.30
CA THR A 19 4.57 16.05 -4.55
C THR A 19 4.08 17.49 -4.36
N LYS A 20 4.34 18.33 -5.34
CA LYS A 20 3.80 19.70 -5.33
C LYS A 20 2.29 19.65 -5.56
N GLU A 21 1.55 20.38 -4.74
CA GLU A 21 0.11 20.52 -4.95
C GLU A 21 -0.17 21.32 -6.22
N THR A 22 -1.09 20.84 -7.03
CA THR A 22 -1.64 21.58 -8.17
C THR A 22 -2.79 22.47 -7.71
N LYS A 23 -3.20 23.43 -8.57
CA LYS A 23 -4.38 24.26 -8.29
C LYS A 23 -5.64 23.42 -8.08
N GLU A 24 -5.80 22.37 -8.89
CA GLU A 24 -6.90 21.42 -8.82
C GLU A 24 -6.90 20.65 -7.50
N THR A 25 -5.73 20.19 -7.04
CA THR A 25 -5.58 19.50 -5.75
C THR A 25 -6.03 20.38 -4.59
N VAL A 26 -5.66 21.67 -4.60
CA VAL A 26 -6.07 22.61 -3.55
C VAL A 26 -7.59 22.82 -3.53
N VAL A 27 -8.22 22.95 -4.70
CA VAL A 27 -9.68 23.10 -4.82
C VAL A 27 -10.39 21.83 -4.33
N LEU A 28 -9.90 20.65 -4.76
CA LEU A 28 -10.49 19.36 -4.36
C LEU A 28 -10.34 19.10 -2.87
N LYS A 29 -9.21 19.44 -2.24
CA LYS A 29 -9.07 19.33 -0.79
C LYS A 29 -10.12 20.13 -0.04
N LYS A 30 -10.39 21.38 -0.45
CA LYS A 30 -11.46 22.19 0.14
C LYS A 30 -12.83 21.55 -0.03
N PHE A 31 -13.13 21.06 -1.23
CA PHE A 31 -14.38 20.36 -1.51
C PHE A 31 -14.55 19.11 -0.64
N ILE A 32 -13.51 18.26 -0.54
CA ILE A 32 -13.55 17.03 0.26
C ILE A 32 -13.75 17.38 1.75
N ASN A 33 -12.99 18.32 2.27
CA ASN A 33 -13.08 18.71 3.68
C ASN A 33 -14.44 19.31 4.05
N SER A 34 -15.15 19.92 3.09
CA SER A 34 -16.49 20.47 3.31
C SER A 34 -17.59 19.39 3.22
N ASN A 35 -17.48 18.47 2.27
CA ASN A 35 -18.59 17.56 1.94
C ASN A 35 -18.43 16.16 2.56
N PHE A 36 -17.21 15.77 2.96
CA PHE A 36 -16.89 14.43 3.47
C PHE A 36 -16.23 14.44 4.85
N LYS A 37 -16.50 15.50 5.65
CA LYS A 37 -15.91 15.69 6.99
C LYS A 37 -16.18 14.54 7.97
N ASP A 38 -17.26 13.80 7.77
CA ASP A 38 -17.66 12.69 8.63
C ASP A 38 -17.11 11.32 8.16
N HIS A 39 -16.32 11.33 7.07
CA HIS A 39 -15.65 10.12 6.55
C HIS A 39 -14.28 9.94 7.20
N PRO A 40 -13.76 8.70 7.28
CA PRO A 40 -12.42 8.45 7.81
C PRO A 40 -11.34 9.10 6.94
N GLY A 41 -10.26 9.52 7.59
CA GLY A 41 -9.11 10.14 6.91
C GLY A 41 -9.17 11.66 6.89
N ASN A 42 -8.19 12.25 6.21
CA ASN A 42 -8.09 13.69 5.99
C ASN A 42 -7.23 13.97 4.75
N THR A 43 -7.33 15.18 4.22
CA THR A 43 -6.57 15.58 3.03
C THR A 43 -5.21 16.20 3.33
N ASP A 44 -4.87 16.45 4.60
CA ASP A 44 -3.66 17.20 4.98
C ASP A 44 -2.38 16.43 4.67
N LYS A 45 -2.47 15.09 4.80
CA LYS A 45 -1.37 14.18 4.53
C LYS A 45 -1.42 13.57 3.12
N PHE A 46 -2.20 14.15 2.20
CA PHE A 46 -2.19 13.70 0.82
C PHE A 46 -0.80 13.87 0.20
N TRP A 47 -0.26 12.81 -0.40
CA TRP A 47 1.14 12.73 -0.77
C TRP A 47 1.41 12.14 -2.16
N PHE A 48 0.39 11.59 -2.83
CA PHE A 48 0.54 10.96 -4.12
C PHE A 48 0.65 11.99 -5.27
N PRO A 49 1.44 11.68 -6.32
CA PRO A 49 1.40 12.41 -7.58
C PRO A 49 0.00 12.36 -8.22
N THR A 50 -0.40 13.47 -8.82
CA THR A 50 -1.69 13.59 -9.53
C THR A 50 -1.51 13.78 -11.04
N THR A 51 -0.26 13.86 -11.51
CA THR A 51 0.07 13.98 -12.93
C THR A 51 0.94 12.82 -13.39
N ARG A 52 0.80 12.44 -14.67
CA ARG A 52 1.64 11.41 -15.28
C ARG A 52 3.14 11.77 -15.21
N LYS A 53 3.47 13.04 -15.39
CA LYS A 53 4.86 13.54 -15.31
C LYS A 53 5.46 13.30 -13.93
N ASP A 54 4.73 13.61 -12.87
CA ASP A 54 5.23 13.44 -11.50
C ASP A 54 5.18 11.97 -11.07
N ALA A 55 4.23 11.19 -11.58
CA ALA A 55 4.20 9.74 -11.40
C ALA A 55 5.44 9.06 -12.03
N SER A 56 5.86 9.49 -13.23
CA SER A 56 7.09 8.99 -13.85
C SER A 56 8.34 9.35 -13.05
N LYS A 57 8.42 10.57 -12.51
CA LYS A 57 9.54 10.97 -11.63
C LYS A 57 9.57 10.14 -10.33
N TRP A 58 8.41 9.84 -9.77
CA TRP A 58 8.29 8.99 -8.59
C TRP A 58 8.83 7.58 -8.83
N LEU A 59 8.53 7.00 -10.00
CA LEU A 59 9.12 5.74 -10.42
C LEU A 59 10.64 5.84 -10.57
N ASP A 60 11.15 6.89 -11.22
CA ASP A 60 12.60 7.10 -11.39
C ASP A 60 13.32 7.24 -10.04
N GLU A 61 12.73 7.96 -9.09
CA GLU A 61 13.25 8.09 -7.73
C GLU A 61 13.28 6.74 -6.99
N PHE A 62 12.23 5.93 -7.11
CA PHE A 62 12.21 4.59 -6.55
C PHE A 62 13.33 3.72 -7.12
N LEU A 63 13.46 3.68 -8.44
CA LEU A 63 14.50 2.88 -9.13
C LEU A 63 15.92 3.33 -8.81
N LYS A 64 16.12 4.61 -8.52
CA LYS A 64 17.42 5.17 -8.16
C LYS A 64 17.79 4.90 -6.69
N GLU A 65 16.85 5.08 -5.77
CA GLU A 65 17.17 5.24 -4.35
C GLU A 65 16.76 4.04 -3.50
N ARG A 66 15.69 3.30 -3.89
CA ARG A 66 15.09 2.29 -3.02
C ARG A 66 15.20 0.86 -3.53
N ILE A 67 15.15 0.64 -4.84
CA ILE A 67 15.06 -0.69 -5.43
C ILE A 67 16.18 -1.64 -4.97
N LYS A 68 17.39 -1.14 -4.74
CA LYS A 68 18.54 -1.98 -4.37
C LYS A 68 18.39 -2.65 -3.01
N LEU A 69 17.67 -2.02 -2.10
CA LEU A 69 17.45 -2.54 -0.75
C LEU A 69 16.03 -3.10 -0.56
N PHE A 70 15.22 -3.07 -1.62
CA PHE A 70 13.86 -3.57 -1.58
C PHE A 70 13.80 -5.03 -1.15
N GLY A 71 14.57 -5.93 -1.79
CA GLY A 71 14.53 -7.36 -1.49
C GLY A 71 14.97 -7.71 -0.07
N ASP A 72 16.04 -7.08 0.41
CA ASP A 72 16.54 -7.32 1.77
C ASP A 72 15.54 -6.92 2.86
N TYR A 73 14.79 -5.83 2.62
CA TYR A 73 13.92 -5.20 3.62
C TYR A 73 12.45 -5.10 3.18
N GLU A 74 12.02 -5.97 2.27
CA GLU A 74 10.63 -6.02 1.80
C GLU A 74 9.64 -6.17 2.96
N ASP A 75 9.98 -7.00 3.94
CA ASP A 75 9.16 -7.29 5.10
C ASP A 75 9.51 -6.45 6.35
N ALA A 76 10.46 -5.52 6.25
CA ALA A 76 10.84 -4.70 7.39
C ALA A 76 9.82 -3.60 7.69
N VAL A 77 9.50 -3.40 8.96
CA VAL A 77 8.62 -2.34 9.47
C VAL A 77 9.38 -1.47 10.44
N THR A 78 9.11 -0.17 10.43
CA THR A 78 9.68 0.81 11.35
C THR A 78 8.70 1.94 11.61
N ASP A 79 8.75 2.54 12.78
CA ASP A 79 8.00 3.74 13.17
C ASP A 79 8.48 5.02 12.46
N LYS A 80 9.67 4.97 11.85
CA LYS A 80 10.30 6.12 11.17
C LYS A 80 9.83 6.33 9.74
N SER A 81 9.20 5.32 9.12
CA SER A 81 8.75 5.38 7.74
C SER A 81 7.63 4.38 7.49
N ASN A 82 6.55 4.83 6.88
CA ASN A 82 5.45 3.97 6.44
C ASN A 82 5.72 3.26 5.10
N THR A 83 6.76 3.64 4.37
CA THR A 83 7.07 3.09 3.05
C THR A 83 8.32 2.21 3.01
N VAL A 84 9.26 2.44 3.93
CA VAL A 84 10.59 1.81 3.97
C VAL A 84 11.23 1.86 2.57
N PHE A 85 11.45 0.73 1.89
CA PHE A 85 12.00 0.67 0.53
C PHE A 85 10.96 0.34 -0.53
N HIS A 86 9.66 0.37 -0.20
CA HIS A 86 8.60 0.12 -1.18
C HIS A 86 8.45 1.26 -2.19
N SER A 87 7.94 0.92 -3.36
CA SER A 87 7.72 1.88 -4.45
C SER A 87 6.56 2.83 -4.20
N ALA A 88 5.53 2.36 -3.48
CA ALA A 88 4.25 3.05 -3.27
C ALA A 88 3.57 3.47 -4.60
N LEU A 89 3.72 2.66 -5.65
CA LEU A 89 3.17 2.92 -6.99
C LEU A 89 1.74 2.41 -7.17
N SER A 90 1.20 1.63 -6.22
CA SER A 90 -0.12 1.01 -6.39
C SER A 90 -1.24 2.00 -6.72
N PRO A 91 -1.39 3.16 -6.06
CA PRO A 91 -2.41 4.13 -6.43
C PRO A 91 -2.22 4.68 -7.85
N LEU A 92 -0.97 4.90 -8.26
CA LEU A 92 -0.64 5.45 -9.59
C LEU A 92 -0.94 4.46 -10.72
N ILE A 93 -0.76 3.17 -10.43
CA ILE A 93 -1.11 2.10 -11.37
C ILE A 93 -2.64 1.93 -11.42
N ASN A 94 -3.31 1.94 -10.27
CA ASN A 94 -4.77 1.81 -10.19
C ASN A 94 -5.50 2.95 -10.93
N LEU A 95 -4.94 4.16 -10.90
CA LEU A 95 -5.46 5.34 -11.60
C LEU A 95 -4.99 5.44 -13.06
N GLY A 96 -4.17 4.51 -13.55
CA GLY A 96 -3.66 4.53 -14.92
C GLY A 96 -2.62 5.61 -15.19
N LEU A 97 -2.03 6.22 -14.16
CA LEU A 97 -0.96 7.21 -14.34
C LEU A 97 0.38 6.57 -14.74
N ILE A 98 0.58 5.30 -14.42
CA ILE A 98 1.72 4.47 -14.85
C ILE A 98 1.19 3.09 -15.19
N ALA A 99 1.62 2.54 -16.33
CA ALA A 99 1.33 1.16 -16.69
C ALA A 99 2.39 0.19 -16.10
N PRO A 100 2.01 -1.05 -15.74
CA PRO A 100 2.97 -2.06 -15.30
C PRO A 100 4.11 -2.30 -16.27
N GLU A 101 3.83 -2.26 -17.58
CA GLU A 101 4.81 -2.42 -18.66
C GLU A 101 5.91 -1.36 -18.57
N GLU A 102 5.56 -0.10 -18.32
CA GLU A 102 6.52 0.99 -18.18
C GLU A 102 7.48 0.77 -17.00
N ILE A 103 6.98 0.19 -15.92
CA ILE A 103 7.79 -0.16 -14.74
C ILE A 103 8.81 -1.22 -15.12
N ILE A 104 8.37 -2.27 -15.81
CA ILE A 104 9.22 -3.39 -16.23
C ILE A 104 10.26 -2.91 -17.26
N GLU A 105 9.88 -2.09 -18.23
CA GLU A 105 10.82 -1.53 -19.22
C GLU A 105 11.92 -0.68 -18.57
N LYS A 106 11.56 0.16 -17.59
CA LYS A 106 12.55 0.97 -16.86
C LYS A 106 13.46 0.08 -15.99
N LEU A 107 12.90 -0.96 -15.36
CA LEU A 107 13.65 -1.89 -14.53
C LEU A 107 14.67 -2.69 -15.36
N ARG A 108 14.30 -3.18 -16.56
CA ARG A 108 15.21 -3.87 -17.49
C ARG A 108 16.45 -3.04 -17.82
N LYS A 109 16.33 -1.72 -17.94
CA LYS A 109 17.48 -0.84 -18.24
C LYS A 109 18.53 -0.79 -17.12
N ILE A 110 18.17 -1.20 -15.92
CA ILE A 110 19.04 -1.17 -14.75
C ILE A 110 19.24 -2.54 -14.09
N GLU A 111 18.71 -3.63 -14.68
CA GLU A 111 18.68 -4.96 -14.07
C GLU A 111 20.06 -5.44 -13.59
N ASN A 112 21.11 -5.17 -14.37
CA ASN A 112 22.49 -5.53 -14.01
C ASN A 112 23.06 -4.75 -12.82
N LYS A 113 22.35 -3.72 -12.32
CA LYS A 113 22.75 -2.87 -11.18
C LYS A 113 21.89 -3.10 -9.94
N VAL A 114 20.93 -4.00 -10.04
CA VAL A 114 19.97 -4.32 -8.95
C VAL A 114 20.27 -5.74 -8.44
N PRO A 115 20.39 -5.95 -7.13
CA PRO A 115 20.53 -7.30 -6.57
C PRO A 115 19.40 -8.22 -7.00
N MET A 116 19.69 -9.50 -7.25
CA MET A 116 18.71 -10.46 -7.77
C MET A 116 17.49 -10.61 -6.88
N ASN A 117 17.66 -10.63 -5.56
CA ASN A 117 16.55 -10.71 -4.61
C ASN A 117 15.60 -9.51 -4.71
N SER A 118 16.14 -8.29 -4.92
CA SER A 118 15.33 -7.09 -5.14
C SER A 118 14.63 -7.10 -6.50
N LEU A 119 15.35 -7.52 -7.53
CA LEU A 119 14.83 -7.59 -8.91
C LEU A 119 13.67 -8.59 -8.99
N GLU A 120 13.92 -9.83 -8.59
CA GLU A 120 12.93 -10.91 -8.61
C GLU A 120 11.75 -10.61 -7.70
N GLY A 121 12.02 -10.20 -6.45
CA GLY A 121 10.98 -9.85 -5.49
C GLY A 121 10.06 -8.75 -6.03
N TYR A 122 10.62 -7.68 -6.61
CA TYR A 122 9.82 -6.58 -7.13
C TYR A 122 9.01 -6.96 -8.39
N ILE A 123 9.60 -7.72 -9.32
CA ILE A 123 8.87 -8.23 -10.50
C ILE A 123 7.69 -9.11 -10.07
N ARG A 124 7.84 -9.94 -9.06
CA ARG A 124 6.75 -10.75 -8.50
C ARG A 124 5.61 -9.89 -7.95
N GLN A 125 5.90 -8.76 -7.33
CA GLN A 125 4.86 -7.82 -6.89
C GLN A 125 4.12 -7.20 -8.07
N ILE A 126 4.83 -6.80 -9.13
CA ILE A 126 4.22 -6.10 -10.27
C ILE A 126 3.46 -7.05 -11.20
N ILE A 127 4.03 -8.19 -11.55
CA ILE A 127 3.42 -9.16 -12.49
C ILE A 127 2.67 -10.25 -11.73
N GLY A 128 3.33 -10.95 -10.81
CA GLY A 128 2.82 -12.16 -10.19
C GLY A 128 1.50 -11.95 -9.45
N TRP A 129 1.44 -10.96 -8.58
CA TRP A 129 0.22 -10.65 -7.84
C TRP A 129 -0.91 -10.16 -8.74
N ARG A 130 -0.61 -9.37 -9.77
CA ARG A 130 -1.64 -8.89 -10.71
C ARG A 130 -2.25 -10.02 -11.52
N GLU A 131 -1.44 -10.92 -12.05
CA GLU A 131 -1.92 -12.08 -12.79
C GLU A 131 -2.65 -13.08 -11.89
N PHE A 132 -2.17 -13.27 -10.65
CA PHE A 132 -2.88 -14.08 -9.67
C PHE A 132 -4.28 -13.50 -9.38
N MET A 133 -4.36 -12.21 -9.03
CA MET A 133 -5.64 -11.55 -8.75
C MET A 133 -6.58 -11.54 -9.95
N ARG A 134 -6.04 -11.32 -11.15
CA ARG A 134 -6.82 -11.41 -12.39
C ARG A 134 -7.38 -12.81 -12.61
N GLY A 135 -6.56 -13.84 -12.41
CA GLY A 135 -7.00 -15.22 -12.53
C GLY A 135 -8.07 -15.60 -11.50
N ILE A 136 -7.93 -15.17 -10.26
CA ILE A 136 -8.93 -15.36 -9.20
C ILE A 136 -10.24 -14.63 -9.57
N TYR A 137 -10.18 -13.38 -9.98
CA TYR A 137 -11.34 -12.60 -10.38
C TYR A 137 -12.09 -13.27 -11.56
N GLN A 138 -11.38 -13.65 -12.62
CA GLN A 138 -12.00 -14.27 -13.80
C GLN A 138 -12.65 -15.63 -13.53
N ASN A 139 -12.09 -16.43 -12.62
CA ASN A 139 -12.53 -17.83 -12.42
C ASN A 139 -13.36 -18.05 -11.15
N TYR A 140 -13.25 -17.18 -10.14
CA TYR A 140 -13.80 -17.43 -8.81
C TYR A 140 -14.57 -16.24 -8.21
N ASP A 141 -14.85 -15.19 -8.97
CA ASP A 141 -15.50 -13.96 -8.51
C ASP A 141 -16.77 -14.23 -7.70
N GLN A 142 -17.74 -14.93 -8.29
CA GLN A 142 -19.00 -15.28 -7.61
C GLN A 142 -18.79 -16.13 -6.36
N ARG A 143 -17.79 -17.01 -6.37
CA ARG A 143 -17.48 -17.84 -5.20
C ARG A 143 -16.89 -17.01 -4.08
N LEU A 144 -16.00 -16.07 -4.39
CA LEU A 144 -15.42 -15.17 -3.39
C LEU A 144 -16.49 -14.32 -2.71
N ASP A 145 -17.40 -13.75 -3.49
CA ASP A 145 -18.46 -12.89 -2.96
C ASP A 145 -19.44 -13.62 -2.04
N ASN A 146 -19.66 -14.92 -2.27
CA ASN A 146 -20.64 -15.72 -1.56
C ASN A 146 -20.05 -16.65 -0.52
N THR A 147 -18.71 -16.69 -0.36
CA THR A 147 -18.06 -17.61 0.57
C THR A 147 -17.60 -16.93 1.84
N ASN A 148 -17.92 -17.56 2.96
CA ASN A 148 -17.37 -17.25 4.28
C ASN A 148 -16.84 -18.56 4.87
N PHE A 149 -15.66 -18.98 4.45
CA PHE A 149 -15.09 -20.29 4.73
C PHE A 149 -15.03 -20.61 6.23
N PHE A 150 -14.63 -19.65 7.05
CA PHE A 150 -14.53 -19.80 8.50
C PHE A 150 -15.82 -19.47 9.25
N ASN A 151 -16.91 -19.12 8.55
CA ASN A 151 -18.18 -18.69 9.14
C ASN A 151 -18.06 -17.51 10.14
N HIS A 152 -17.19 -16.57 9.84
CA HIS A 152 -16.96 -15.38 10.66
C HIS A 152 -18.15 -14.44 10.63
N LYS A 153 -18.67 -14.04 11.81
CA LYS A 153 -19.92 -13.28 11.93
C LYS A 153 -19.77 -11.94 12.67
N ARG A 154 -18.60 -11.68 13.29
CA ARG A 154 -18.41 -10.47 14.08
C ARG A 154 -18.41 -9.22 13.21
N LYS A 155 -19.05 -8.17 13.73
CA LYS A 155 -19.11 -6.87 13.05
C LYS A 155 -17.82 -6.09 13.27
N MET A 156 -17.44 -5.28 12.29
CA MET A 156 -16.38 -4.31 12.40
C MET A 156 -16.76 -3.24 13.44
N LYS A 157 -15.92 -3.04 14.46
CA LYS A 157 -16.13 -2.03 15.49
C LYS A 157 -15.55 -0.69 15.06
N LYS A 158 -16.03 0.40 15.67
CA LYS A 158 -15.54 1.76 15.41
C LYS A 158 -14.03 1.91 15.65
N SER A 159 -13.46 1.19 16.62
CA SER A 159 -12.03 1.19 16.90
C SER A 159 -11.14 0.81 15.70
N TRP A 160 -11.65 0.05 14.74
CA TRP A 160 -10.97 -0.26 13.48
C TRP A 160 -10.89 0.93 12.51
N TYR A 161 -11.73 1.93 12.70
CA TYR A 161 -11.68 3.19 11.92
C TYR A 161 -10.91 4.29 12.64
N ASP A 162 -10.95 4.29 13.97
CA ASP A 162 -10.33 5.34 14.80
C ASP A 162 -8.86 5.03 15.11
N GLY A 163 -8.43 3.76 15.06
CA GLY A 163 -7.13 3.31 15.54
C GLY A 163 -7.03 3.35 17.06
N SER A 164 -8.07 2.84 17.73
CA SER A 164 -8.21 2.82 19.19
C SER A 164 -8.57 1.41 19.71
N THR A 165 -7.89 0.40 19.17
CA THR A 165 -8.13 -1.01 19.54
C THR A 165 -7.43 -1.38 20.85
N GLY A 166 -6.39 -0.65 21.24
CA GLY A 166 -5.53 -0.93 22.38
C GLY A 166 -4.37 -1.90 22.06
N LEU A 167 -4.20 -2.25 20.79
CA LEU A 167 -3.06 -3.04 20.30
C LEU A 167 -2.15 -2.13 19.47
N ASP A 168 -1.03 -1.69 20.05
CA ASP A 168 -0.14 -0.69 19.44
C ASP A 168 0.22 -0.97 17.97
N PRO A 169 0.64 -2.19 17.57
CA PRO A 169 0.96 -2.46 16.16
C PRO A 169 -0.27 -2.32 15.25
N LEU A 170 -1.45 -2.72 15.74
CA LEU A 170 -2.69 -2.63 14.98
C LEU A 170 -3.14 -1.17 14.83
N ASP A 171 -3.12 -0.42 15.92
CA ASP A 171 -3.49 1.00 15.93
C ASP A 171 -2.54 1.82 15.06
N HIS A 172 -1.24 1.49 15.05
CA HIS A 172 -0.27 2.08 14.12
C HIS A 172 -0.64 1.83 12.66
N ALA A 173 -0.94 0.57 12.29
CA ALA A 173 -1.30 0.21 10.91
C ALA A 173 -2.63 0.85 10.46
N ILE A 174 -3.64 0.91 11.35
CA ILE A 174 -4.92 1.60 11.08
C ILE A 174 -4.67 3.09 10.85
N ASN A 175 -3.85 3.73 11.69
CA ASN A 175 -3.54 5.15 11.56
C ASN A 175 -2.74 5.45 10.29
N ASN A 176 -1.88 4.55 9.82
CA ASN A 176 -1.22 4.68 8.52
C ASN A 176 -2.25 4.64 7.37
N ALA A 177 -3.15 3.66 7.36
CA ALA A 177 -4.23 3.60 6.38
C ALA A 177 -5.09 4.86 6.40
N LYS A 178 -5.56 5.29 7.57
CA LYS A 178 -6.41 6.46 7.78
C LYS A 178 -5.76 7.77 7.31
N ASN A 179 -4.47 7.97 7.60
CA ASN A 179 -3.78 9.22 7.34
C ASN A 179 -3.22 9.32 5.92
N TYR A 180 -2.84 8.20 5.32
CA TYR A 180 -2.11 8.18 4.05
C TYR A 180 -2.87 7.48 2.92
N GLY A 181 -4.03 6.84 3.20
CA GLY A 181 -4.72 5.98 2.23
C GLY A 181 -3.87 4.80 1.78
N TRP A 182 -2.81 4.49 2.53
CA TRP A 182 -1.80 3.51 2.18
C TRP A 182 -1.10 2.99 3.44
N SER A 183 -0.73 1.73 3.42
CA SER A 183 0.17 1.16 4.40
C SER A 183 1.10 0.14 3.76
N HIS A 184 2.16 -0.18 4.44
CA HIS A 184 3.14 -1.17 4.05
C HIS A 184 2.48 -2.54 3.79
N HIS A 185 3.03 -3.31 2.84
CA HIS A 185 2.53 -4.65 2.51
C HIS A 185 2.35 -5.55 3.74
N ILE A 186 3.36 -5.59 4.61
CA ILE A 186 3.32 -6.42 5.84
C ILE A 186 2.26 -5.92 6.83
N GLU A 187 2.09 -4.61 6.99
CA GLU A 187 1.01 -4.07 7.81
C GLU A 187 -0.36 -4.49 7.28
N ARG A 188 -0.58 -4.43 5.96
CA ARG A 188 -1.85 -4.85 5.38
C ARG A 188 -2.13 -6.34 5.57
N LEU A 189 -1.12 -7.17 5.29
CA LEU A 189 -1.26 -8.63 5.29
C LEU A 189 -1.23 -9.21 6.70
N MET A 190 -0.12 -8.98 7.43
CA MET A 190 0.17 -9.66 8.68
C MET A 190 -0.44 -8.98 9.90
N ILE A 191 -0.67 -7.68 9.86
CA ILE A 191 -1.28 -6.95 10.97
C ILE A 191 -2.77 -6.79 10.71
N LEU A 192 -3.18 -5.99 9.73
CA LEU A 192 -4.60 -5.67 9.51
C LEU A 192 -5.41 -6.92 9.14
N ALA A 193 -5.13 -7.54 8.02
CA ALA A 193 -5.95 -8.66 7.52
C ALA A 193 -5.88 -9.89 8.43
N ASN A 194 -4.70 -10.24 8.94
CA ASN A 194 -4.53 -11.39 9.82
C ASN A 194 -5.25 -11.20 11.17
N ILE A 195 -5.14 -10.04 11.81
CA ILE A 195 -5.85 -9.77 13.05
C ILE A 195 -7.37 -9.70 12.83
N MET A 196 -7.84 -9.13 11.70
CA MET A 196 -9.26 -9.18 11.33
C MET A 196 -9.76 -10.62 11.22
N ASN A 197 -8.97 -11.51 10.62
CA ASN A 197 -9.29 -12.93 10.52
C ASN A 197 -9.32 -13.60 11.90
N LEU A 198 -8.31 -13.39 12.73
CA LEU A 198 -8.24 -13.91 14.10
C LEU A 198 -9.38 -13.37 15.00
N CYS A 199 -9.83 -12.15 14.76
CA CYS A 199 -10.98 -11.56 15.43
C CYS A 199 -12.32 -12.04 14.89
N GLU A 200 -12.36 -12.96 13.93
CA GLU A 200 -13.57 -13.52 13.32
C GLU A 200 -14.50 -12.48 12.68
N ILE A 201 -13.91 -11.41 12.13
CA ILE A 201 -14.69 -10.35 11.48
C ILE A 201 -15.26 -10.86 10.15
N ASN A 202 -16.53 -10.55 9.90
CA ASN A 202 -17.21 -10.95 8.67
C ASN A 202 -16.44 -10.47 7.42
N PRO A 203 -16.16 -11.36 6.43
CA PRO A 203 -15.34 -11.02 5.24
C PRO A 203 -15.87 -9.83 4.43
N LYS A 204 -17.20 -9.68 4.34
CA LYS A 204 -17.80 -8.52 3.62
C LYS A 204 -17.51 -7.18 4.31
N GLN A 205 -17.41 -7.19 5.65
CA GLN A 205 -17.02 -5.98 6.40
C GLN A 205 -15.52 -5.71 6.30
N VAL A 206 -14.69 -6.77 6.25
CA VAL A 206 -13.25 -6.63 5.97
C VAL A 206 -13.05 -6.02 4.58
N TYR A 207 -13.71 -6.56 3.55
CA TYR A 207 -13.65 -6.02 2.19
C TYR A 207 -14.06 -4.55 2.15
N LYS A 208 -15.21 -4.22 2.74
CA LYS A 208 -15.71 -2.84 2.81
C LYS A 208 -14.69 -1.91 3.46
N TRP A 209 -14.11 -2.30 4.58
CA TRP A 209 -13.10 -1.52 5.28
C TRP A 209 -11.86 -1.25 4.42
N PHE A 210 -11.34 -2.26 3.71
CA PHE A 210 -10.22 -2.07 2.80
C PHE A 210 -10.55 -1.13 1.64
N MET A 211 -11.76 -1.20 1.10
CA MET A 211 -12.21 -0.30 0.03
C MET A 211 -12.41 1.15 0.50
N GLU A 212 -12.74 1.36 1.78
CA GLU A 212 -12.90 2.69 2.37
C GLU A 212 -11.58 3.33 2.80
N MET A 213 -10.59 2.53 3.21
CA MET A 213 -9.38 3.02 3.87
C MET A 213 -8.15 3.11 2.95
N PHE A 214 -8.19 2.52 1.76
CA PHE A 214 -7.05 2.50 0.83
C PHE A 214 -7.38 3.11 -0.53
N VAL A 215 -6.34 3.71 -1.17
CA VAL A 215 -6.40 4.31 -2.51
C VAL A 215 -5.97 3.30 -3.58
#